data_31bf5f11d8984bcae347f9f1f72ba8b8
#
_entry.id   31bf5f11d8984bcae347f9f1f72ba8b8
#
_cell.length_a   1.000
_cell.length_b   1.000
_cell.length_c   1.000
_cell.angle_alpha   90.00
_cell.angle_beta   90.00
_cell.angle_gamma   90.00
#
_symmetry.space_group_name_H-M   'P 1'
#
loop_
_entity.id
_entity.type
_entity.pdbx_description
1 polymer ?
#
loop_
_entity_poly.entity_id
_entity_poly.type
_entity_poly.pdbx_seq_one_letter_code
_entity_poly.pdbx_strand_id
1 'polypeptide(L)'
;MQNETNLSLREATPEDEPFLLEVYASTRLEELDGFGWSDDQKQAFIKMQFLARQRTYPRVDDRIILFEGRPVGRMLVDRNDESILLRDIALLTEFRNAGLGSRLIKDLMKEATDAGKPIQLHVVTSSPAVRFYERLGFSRSGGDNAYLEMKWLPATS
;
A
#
# COMPACT_ATOMS: atom_id res chain seq x y z
N MET A 1 12.10 19.07 -17.28
CA MET A 1 11.80 18.60 -17.10
C MET A 1 11.57 17.63 -16.77
N GLN A 2 11.37 16.97 -16.42
CA GLN A 2 11.13 16.15 -16.20
C GLN A 2 10.26 15.45 -15.88
N ASN A 3 10.05 14.82 -16.26
CA ASN A 3 9.20 14.13 -16.20
C ASN A 3 8.80 12.98 -15.39
N GLU A 4 9.41 12.39 -14.61
CA GLU A 4 9.02 11.45 -13.59
C GLU A 4 8.06 12.05 -12.62
N THR A 5 7.79 13.27 -12.77
CA THR A 5 6.80 13.97 -11.98
C THR A 5 5.36 13.61 -12.34
N ASN A 6 5.18 12.76 -13.34
CA ASN A 6 3.83 12.33 -13.72
C ASN A 6 3.19 11.35 -12.75
N LEU A 7 3.87 11.04 -11.66
CA LEU A 7 3.33 10.24 -10.57
C LEU A 7 2.57 11.14 -9.61
N SER A 8 1.29 10.83 -9.38
CA SER A 8 0.44 11.64 -8.52
C SER A 8 -0.57 10.77 -7.79
N LEU A 9 -1.29 11.39 -6.86
CA LEU A 9 -2.35 10.72 -6.10
C LEU A 9 -3.62 11.54 -6.24
N ARG A 10 -4.76 10.86 -6.33
CA ARG A 10 -6.06 11.52 -6.21
C ARG A 10 -6.94 10.75 -5.25
N GLU A 11 -7.90 11.43 -4.66
CA GLU A 11 -8.82 10.80 -3.74
C GLU A 11 -9.65 9.74 -4.46
N ALA A 12 -9.84 8.58 -3.83
CA ALA A 12 -10.69 7.54 -4.37
C ALA A 12 -12.16 7.92 -4.21
N THR A 13 -12.97 7.52 -5.16
CA THR A 13 -14.41 7.76 -5.14
C THR A 13 -15.14 6.43 -5.30
N PRO A 14 -16.48 6.39 -5.06
CA PRO A 14 -17.21 5.13 -5.24
C PRO A 14 -17.10 4.53 -6.64
N GLU A 15 -16.90 5.36 -7.67
CA GLU A 15 -16.71 4.87 -9.03
C GLU A 15 -15.42 4.09 -9.22
N ASP A 16 -14.48 4.22 -8.28
CA ASP A 16 -13.20 3.51 -8.37
C ASP A 16 -13.27 2.08 -7.86
N GLU A 17 -14.40 1.64 -7.31
CA GLU A 17 -14.49 0.30 -6.73
C GLU A 17 -14.05 -0.82 -7.67
N PRO A 18 -14.48 -0.86 -8.94
CA PRO A 18 -13.99 -1.90 -9.85
C PRO A 18 -12.47 -1.91 -10.00
N PHE A 19 -11.86 -0.74 -10.10
CA PHE A 19 -10.40 -0.65 -10.20
C PHE A 19 -9.73 -1.08 -8.90
N LEU A 20 -10.25 -0.67 -7.76
CA LEU A 20 -9.70 -1.06 -6.46
C LEU A 20 -9.78 -2.56 -6.26
N LEU A 21 -10.88 -3.18 -6.70
CA LEU A 21 -11.01 -4.64 -6.65
C LEU A 21 -9.96 -5.30 -7.55
N GLU A 22 -9.71 -4.74 -8.72
CA GLU A 22 -8.68 -5.26 -9.62
C GLU A 22 -7.30 -5.23 -8.97
N VAL A 23 -6.94 -4.12 -8.33
CA VAL A 23 -5.66 -3.98 -7.62
C VAL A 23 -5.56 -5.01 -6.49
N TYR A 24 -6.63 -5.12 -5.70
CA TYR A 24 -6.66 -6.07 -4.59
C TYR A 24 -6.49 -7.50 -5.10
N ALA A 25 -7.21 -7.85 -6.17
CA ALA A 25 -7.11 -9.17 -6.78
C ALA A 25 -5.69 -9.47 -7.26
N SER A 26 -5.03 -8.49 -7.84
CA SER A 26 -3.67 -8.70 -8.37
C SER A 26 -2.67 -9.06 -7.28
N THR A 27 -2.94 -8.66 -6.03
CA THR A 27 -2.06 -9.00 -4.91
C THR A 27 -2.44 -10.30 -4.23
N ARG A 28 -3.63 -10.83 -4.49
CA ARG A 28 -4.15 -12.01 -3.79
C ARG A 28 -4.20 -13.28 -4.64
N LEU A 29 -4.30 -13.14 -5.97
CA LEU A 29 -4.47 -14.31 -6.82
C LEU A 29 -3.35 -15.32 -6.69
N GLU A 30 -2.11 -14.84 -6.59
CA GLU A 30 -0.97 -15.74 -6.45
C GLU A 30 -1.04 -16.53 -5.14
N GLU A 31 -1.53 -15.91 -4.07
CA GLU A 31 -1.65 -16.57 -2.77
C GLU A 31 -2.64 -17.73 -2.81
N LEU A 32 -3.63 -17.65 -3.68
CA LEU A 32 -4.68 -18.67 -3.76
C LEU A 32 -4.36 -19.81 -4.72
N ASP A 33 -3.28 -19.71 -5.48
CA ASP A 33 -2.93 -20.72 -6.48
C ASP A 33 -2.69 -22.10 -5.86
N GLY A 34 -2.22 -22.14 -4.63
CA GLY A 34 -1.93 -23.41 -3.95
C GLY A 34 -3.15 -24.16 -3.45
N PHE A 35 -4.35 -23.58 -3.51
CA PHE A 35 -5.54 -24.20 -2.94
C PHE A 35 -6.33 -25.04 -3.94
N GLY A 36 -5.97 -25.01 -5.22
CA GLY A 36 -6.68 -25.80 -6.23
C GLY A 36 -8.06 -25.28 -6.54
N TRP A 37 -8.35 -24.03 -6.25
CA TRP A 37 -9.65 -23.42 -6.53
C TRP A 37 -9.77 -23.04 -8.01
N SER A 38 -11.00 -23.05 -8.52
CA SER A 38 -11.28 -22.52 -9.84
C SER A 38 -11.13 -21.00 -9.84
N ASP A 39 -11.04 -20.41 -11.04
CA ASP A 39 -10.95 -18.94 -11.14
C ASP A 39 -12.18 -18.27 -10.54
N ASP A 40 -13.37 -18.83 -10.75
CA ASP A 40 -14.59 -18.28 -10.17
C ASP A 40 -14.58 -18.32 -8.65
N GLN A 41 -14.06 -19.40 -8.07
CA GLN A 41 -13.94 -19.51 -6.62
C GLN A 41 -12.97 -18.48 -6.06
N LYS A 42 -11.83 -18.29 -6.73
CA LYS A 42 -10.85 -17.30 -6.32
C LYS A 42 -11.42 -15.88 -6.36
N GLN A 43 -12.11 -15.54 -7.45
CA GLN A 43 -12.69 -14.21 -7.61
C GLN A 43 -13.78 -13.94 -6.57
N ALA A 44 -14.63 -14.93 -6.28
CA ALA A 44 -15.68 -14.77 -5.28
C ALA A 44 -15.07 -14.52 -3.88
N PHE A 45 -14.04 -15.28 -3.54
CA PHE A 45 -13.37 -15.13 -2.25
C PHE A 45 -12.69 -13.75 -2.12
N ILE A 46 -12.00 -13.34 -3.17
CA ILE A 46 -11.31 -12.05 -3.19
C ILE A 46 -12.32 -10.91 -3.04
N LYS A 47 -13.43 -10.97 -3.75
CA LYS A 47 -14.46 -9.93 -3.67
C LYS A 47 -15.04 -9.85 -2.27
N MET A 48 -15.29 -11.01 -1.65
CA MET A 48 -15.80 -11.05 -0.28
C MET A 48 -14.83 -10.39 0.69
N GLN A 49 -13.53 -10.71 0.60
CA GLN A 49 -12.52 -10.12 1.45
C GLN A 49 -12.40 -8.61 1.22
N PHE A 50 -12.45 -8.19 -0.04
CA PHE A 50 -12.35 -6.78 -0.39
C PHE A 50 -13.47 -5.98 0.24
N LEU A 51 -14.71 -6.46 0.13
CA LEU A 51 -15.87 -5.77 0.70
C LEU A 51 -15.81 -5.74 2.23
N ALA A 52 -15.35 -6.82 2.85
CA ALA A 52 -15.19 -6.87 4.30
C ALA A 52 -14.15 -5.85 4.76
N ARG A 53 -13.05 -5.73 4.03
CA ARG A 53 -11.98 -4.79 4.37
C ARG A 53 -12.46 -3.33 4.28
N GLN A 54 -13.28 -3.02 3.29
CA GLN A 54 -13.82 -1.66 3.16
C GLN A 54 -14.68 -1.26 4.33
N ARG A 55 -15.40 -2.20 4.92
CA ARG A 55 -16.21 -1.91 6.11
C ARG A 55 -15.35 -1.67 7.34
N THR A 56 -14.18 -2.32 7.41
CA THR A 56 -13.32 -2.24 8.57
C THR A 56 -12.60 -0.90 8.68
N TYR A 57 -12.27 -0.29 7.55
CA TYR A 57 -11.47 0.94 7.54
C TYR A 57 -12.17 2.07 6.76
N PRO A 58 -13.33 2.55 7.24
CA PRO A 58 -14.09 3.53 6.46
C PRO A 58 -13.51 4.95 6.45
N ARG A 59 -12.51 5.24 7.28
CA ARG A 59 -12.00 6.60 7.45
C ARG A 59 -10.55 6.81 7.05
N VAL A 60 -9.91 5.82 6.45
CA VAL A 60 -8.54 6.00 5.99
C VAL A 60 -8.53 6.85 4.73
N ASP A 61 -7.43 7.57 4.54
CA ASP A 61 -7.20 8.34 3.33
C ASP A 61 -6.87 7.36 2.20
N ASP A 62 -7.84 7.13 1.33
CA ASP A 62 -7.76 6.16 0.25
C ASP A 62 -7.49 6.90 -1.04
N ARG A 63 -6.33 6.66 -1.63
CA ARG A 63 -5.90 7.37 -2.83
C ARG A 63 -5.65 6.41 -3.97
N ILE A 64 -5.99 6.87 -5.17
CA ILE A 64 -5.64 6.18 -6.40
C ILE A 64 -4.28 6.69 -6.84
N ILE A 65 -3.36 5.78 -7.13
CA ILE A 65 -2.05 6.14 -7.65
C ILE A 65 -2.19 6.32 -9.17
N LEU A 66 -1.80 7.50 -9.66
CA LEU A 66 -1.84 7.81 -11.08
C LEU A 66 -0.42 7.92 -11.62
N PHE A 67 -0.18 7.28 -12.73
CA PHE A 67 1.07 7.44 -13.47
C PHE A 67 0.74 7.85 -14.89
N GLU A 68 1.20 9.03 -15.27
CA GLU A 68 0.89 9.65 -16.55
C GLU A 68 -0.64 9.74 -16.77
N GLY A 69 -1.35 10.10 -15.70
CA GLY A 69 -2.80 10.26 -15.72
C GLY A 69 -3.61 8.98 -15.68
N ARG A 70 -2.96 7.81 -15.61
CA ARG A 70 -3.64 6.51 -15.62
C ARG A 70 -3.62 5.88 -14.24
N PRO A 71 -4.73 5.29 -13.80
CA PRO A 71 -4.73 4.57 -12.52
C PRO A 71 -3.82 3.34 -12.60
N VAL A 72 -2.89 3.24 -11.67
CA VAL A 72 -1.94 2.13 -11.64
C VAL A 72 -1.87 1.43 -10.29
N GLY A 73 -2.52 1.98 -9.27
CA GLY A 73 -2.48 1.36 -7.95
C GLY A 73 -3.27 2.14 -6.91
N ARG A 74 -3.02 1.79 -5.66
CA ARG A 74 -3.76 2.29 -4.52
C ARG A 74 -2.82 2.54 -3.35
N MET A 75 -3.09 3.59 -2.57
CA MET A 75 -2.35 3.88 -1.36
C MET A 75 -3.32 4.26 -0.25
N LEU A 76 -3.28 3.53 0.86
CA LEU A 76 -4.12 3.78 2.03
C LEU A 76 -3.25 4.28 3.18
N VAL A 77 -3.55 5.46 3.68
CA VAL A 77 -2.79 6.07 4.76
C VAL A 77 -3.74 6.57 5.84
N ASP A 78 -3.39 6.33 7.08
CA ASP A 78 -4.15 6.80 8.23
C ASP A 78 -3.25 7.77 9.00
N ARG A 79 -3.71 9.01 9.15
CA ARG A 79 -2.93 10.05 9.81
C ARG A 79 -3.59 10.46 11.11
N ASN A 80 -2.79 10.51 12.17
CA ASN A 80 -3.28 11.01 13.45
C ASN A 80 -2.23 11.97 14.03
N ASP A 81 -2.47 12.46 15.25
CA ASP A 81 -1.61 13.47 15.85
C ASP A 81 -0.20 12.95 16.16
N GLU A 82 -0.04 11.65 16.31
CA GLU A 82 1.21 11.05 16.76
C GLU A 82 2.02 10.37 15.67
N SER A 83 1.35 9.87 14.63
CA SER A 83 2.03 9.05 13.62
C SER A 83 1.29 9.06 12.29
N ILE A 84 1.98 8.57 11.29
CA ILE A 84 1.40 8.27 9.98
C ILE A 84 1.43 6.76 9.82
N LEU A 85 0.27 6.15 9.60
CA LEU A 85 0.18 4.70 9.45
C LEU A 85 -0.07 4.38 7.99
N LEU A 86 0.90 3.73 7.36
CA LEU A 86 0.75 3.26 5.98
C LEU A 86 0.02 1.92 6.04
N ARG A 87 -1.25 1.94 5.68
CA ARG A 87 -2.09 0.75 5.76
C ARG A 87 -1.90 -0.17 4.57
N ASP A 88 -1.71 0.41 3.40
CA ASP A 88 -1.54 -0.39 2.18
C ASP A 88 -0.94 0.46 1.09
N ILE A 89 -0.13 -0.16 0.26
CA ILE A 89 0.32 0.40 -0.99
C ILE A 89 0.43 -0.77 -1.97
N ALA A 90 -0.26 -0.66 -3.09
CA ALA A 90 -0.30 -1.75 -4.07
C ALA A 90 -0.30 -1.17 -5.47
N LEU A 91 0.48 -1.78 -6.34
CA LEU A 91 0.54 -1.41 -7.76
C LEU A 91 0.11 -2.61 -8.58
N LEU A 92 -0.54 -2.35 -9.71
CA LEU A 92 -0.80 -3.39 -10.70
C LEU A 92 0.54 -4.00 -11.12
N THR A 93 0.51 -5.28 -11.46
CA THR A 93 1.71 -6.07 -11.71
C THR A 93 2.66 -5.41 -12.72
N GLU A 94 2.10 -4.86 -13.81
CA GLU A 94 2.91 -4.28 -14.87
C GLU A 94 3.61 -2.98 -14.47
N PHE A 95 3.24 -2.40 -13.32
CA PHE A 95 3.86 -1.16 -12.84
C PHE A 95 4.77 -1.37 -11.64
N ARG A 96 4.97 -2.63 -11.24
CA ARG A 96 5.89 -2.95 -10.15
C ARG A 96 7.33 -2.91 -10.64
N ASN A 97 8.25 -2.74 -9.71
CA ASN A 97 9.69 -2.72 -9.97
C ASN A 97 10.14 -1.59 -10.90
N ALA A 98 9.34 -0.53 -10.99
CA ALA A 98 9.68 0.66 -11.77
C ALA A 98 10.03 1.86 -10.89
N GLY A 99 10.18 1.64 -9.57
CA GLY A 99 10.53 2.70 -8.64
C GLY A 99 9.38 3.57 -8.19
N LEU A 100 8.15 3.27 -8.61
CA LEU A 100 7.00 4.10 -8.25
C LEU A 100 6.67 4.01 -6.77
N GLY A 101 6.68 2.79 -6.21
CA GLY A 101 6.43 2.61 -4.79
C GLY A 101 7.46 3.33 -3.94
N SER A 102 8.73 3.22 -4.32
CA SER A 102 9.81 3.89 -3.61
C SER A 102 9.61 5.40 -3.60
N ARG A 103 9.20 5.99 -4.72
CA ARG A 103 8.96 7.43 -4.79
C ARG A 103 7.80 7.85 -3.90
N LEU A 104 6.72 7.06 -3.91
CA LEU A 104 5.56 7.39 -3.07
C LEU A 104 5.90 7.31 -1.59
N ILE A 105 6.67 6.30 -1.18
CA ILE A 105 7.09 6.18 0.21
C ILE A 105 8.03 7.34 0.59
N LYS A 106 8.94 7.73 -0.30
CA LYS A 106 9.83 8.86 -0.04
C LYS A 106 9.06 10.17 0.09
N ASP A 107 8.02 10.35 -0.70
CA ASP A 107 7.14 11.52 -0.56
C ASP A 107 6.43 11.50 0.79
N LEU A 108 5.99 10.33 1.24
CA LEU A 108 5.36 10.18 2.55
C LEU A 108 6.38 10.47 3.67
N MET A 109 7.64 10.05 3.49
CA MET A 109 8.72 10.36 4.43
C MET A 109 8.95 11.86 4.54
N LYS A 110 8.86 12.57 3.43
CA LYS A 110 9.00 14.02 3.44
C LYS A 110 7.85 14.67 4.23
N GLU A 111 6.64 14.21 4.00
CA GLU A 111 5.49 14.67 4.78
C GLU A 111 5.70 14.41 6.27
N ALA A 112 6.16 13.21 6.61
CA ALA A 112 6.39 12.82 7.99
C ALA A 112 7.48 13.66 8.63
N THR A 113 8.54 13.97 7.89
CA THR A 113 9.62 14.84 8.38
C THR A 113 9.09 16.24 8.68
N ASP A 114 8.31 16.80 7.76
CA ASP A 114 7.73 18.12 7.94
C ASP A 114 6.78 18.17 9.13
N ALA A 115 6.09 17.08 9.40
CA ALA A 115 5.15 17.00 10.52
C ALA A 115 5.80 16.55 11.82
N GLY A 116 7.04 16.07 11.76
CA GLY A 116 7.74 15.54 12.93
C GLY A 116 7.17 14.24 13.45
N LYS A 117 6.67 13.39 12.55
CA LYS A 117 5.96 12.15 12.93
C LYS A 117 6.65 10.93 12.35
N PRO A 118 6.61 9.79 13.06
CA PRO A 118 7.07 8.52 12.49
C PRO A 118 6.06 7.97 11.50
N ILE A 119 6.53 7.09 10.60
CA ILE A 119 5.67 6.28 9.75
C ILE A 119 5.71 4.86 10.30
N GLN A 120 4.53 4.25 10.45
CA GLN A 120 4.40 2.87 10.91
C GLN A 120 3.67 2.05 9.86
N LEU A 121 4.00 0.78 9.79
CA LEU A 121 3.31 -0.14 8.90
C LEU A 121 3.36 -1.55 9.46
N HIS A 122 2.48 -2.41 8.95
CA HIS A 122 2.49 -3.84 9.23
C HIS A 122 2.64 -4.58 7.91
N VAL A 123 3.44 -5.63 7.92
CA VAL A 123 3.71 -6.41 6.72
C VAL A 123 3.80 -7.88 7.12
N VAL A 124 3.33 -8.76 6.24
CA VAL A 124 3.46 -10.20 6.48
C VAL A 124 4.95 -10.52 6.62
N THR A 125 5.30 -11.24 7.68
CA THR A 125 6.70 -11.49 8.05
C THR A 125 7.50 -12.13 6.91
N SER A 126 6.86 -12.99 6.12
CA SER A 126 7.53 -13.68 5.01
C SER A 126 7.52 -12.90 3.71
N SER A 127 6.95 -11.69 3.69
CA SER A 127 6.81 -10.92 2.46
C SER A 127 8.15 -10.36 1.98
N PRO A 128 8.41 -10.39 0.67
CA PRO A 128 9.58 -9.69 0.14
C PRO A 128 9.56 -8.19 0.36
N ALA A 129 8.39 -7.62 0.67
CA ALA A 129 8.28 -6.20 0.97
C ALA A 129 9.07 -5.79 2.21
N VAL A 130 9.36 -6.73 3.12
CA VAL A 130 10.18 -6.42 4.31
C VAL A 130 11.52 -5.82 3.89
N ARG A 131 12.20 -6.44 2.92
CA ARG A 131 13.49 -5.92 2.44
C ARG A 131 13.34 -4.58 1.72
N PHE A 132 12.25 -4.42 0.99
CA PHE A 132 11.96 -3.15 0.33
C PHE A 132 11.87 -2.01 1.34
N TYR A 133 11.14 -2.22 2.43
CA TYR A 133 11.02 -1.22 3.48
C TYR A 133 12.33 -1.01 4.23
N GLU A 134 13.07 -2.08 4.48
CA GLU A 134 14.37 -1.94 5.15
C GLU A 134 15.34 -1.11 4.33
N ARG A 135 15.34 -1.29 3.01
CA ARG A 135 16.19 -0.47 2.13
C ARG A 135 15.82 1.00 2.15
N LEU A 136 14.57 1.30 2.45
CA LEU A 136 14.11 2.69 2.56
C LEU A 136 14.37 3.31 3.93
N GLY A 137 14.85 2.52 4.88
CA GLY A 137 15.19 3.04 6.19
C GLY A 137 14.23 2.64 7.30
N PHE A 138 13.25 1.80 7.02
CA PHE A 138 12.38 1.27 8.06
C PHE A 138 13.11 0.20 8.86
N SER A 139 12.83 0.15 10.15
CA SER A 139 13.36 -0.88 11.03
C SER A 139 12.21 -1.65 11.68
N ARG A 140 12.52 -2.87 12.09
CA ARG A 140 11.53 -3.71 12.77
C ARG A 140 11.31 -3.17 14.16
N SER A 141 10.04 -2.98 14.54
CA SER A 141 9.69 -2.41 15.83
C SER A 141 8.79 -3.31 16.66
N GLY A 142 8.35 -4.43 16.11
CA GLY A 142 7.50 -5.36 16.83
C GLY A 142 6.86 -6.37 15.91
N GLY A 143 5.78 -6.99 16.38
CA GLY A 143 5.04 -7.93 15.58
C GLY A 143 5.00 -9.31 16.20
N ASP A 144 4.50 -10.27 15.42
CA ASP A 144 4.40 -11.66 15.82
C ASP A 144 4.87 -12.56 14.67
N ASN A 145 4.51 -13.84 14.73
CA ASN A 145 4.96 -14.79 13.70
C ASN A 145 4.32 -14.54 12.33
N ALA A 146 3.17 -13.89 12.29
CA ALA A 146 2.44 -13.67 11.05
C ALA A 146 2.71 -12.29 10.46
N TYR A 147 2.79 -11.27 11.30
CA TYR A 147 2.94 -9.88 10.87
C TYR A 147 4.08 -9.22 11.60
N LEU A 148 4.84 -8.44 10.86
CA LEU A 148 5.95 -7.65 11.36
C LEU A 148 5.52 -6.18 11.41
N GLU A 149 5.78 -5.51 12.52
CA GLU A 149 5.59 -4.08 12.63
C GLU A 149 6.90 -3.39 12.27
N MET A 150 6.83 -2.40 11.41
CA MET A 150 8.00 -1.63 11.00
C MET A 150 7.75 -0.15 11.20
N LYS A 151 8.82 0.57 11.48
CA LYS A 151 8.75 1.99 11.79
C LYS A 151 9.89 2.75 11.13
N TRP A 152 9.59 3.92 10.63
CA TRP A 152 10.57 4.86 10.12
C TRP A 152 10.46 6.16 10.92
N LEU A 153 11.60 6.68 11.35
CA LEU A 153 11.65 7.92 12.14
C LEU A 153 12.23 9.04 11.29
N PRO A 154 11.61 10.24 11.35
CA PRO A 154 12.20 11.37 10.64
C PRO A 154 13.54 11.75 11.25
N ALA A 155 14.41 12.29 10.42
CA ALA A 155 15.70 12.77 10.91
C ALA A 155 15.49 13.95 11.84
N THR A 156 16.21 13.93 12.95
CA THR A 156 16.22 15.09 13.86
C THR A 156 17.31 16.04 13.40
N SER A 157 16.97 17.30 13.30
CA SER A 157 17.93 18.31 12.93
C SER A 157 18.63 18.90 14.14
#